data_629aee1bd178fa3a9fb8289fe39133d0
#
_entry.id   629aee1bd178fa3a9fb8289fe39133d0
#
_cell.length_a   1.000
_cell.length_b   1.000
_cell.length_c   1.000
_cell.angle_alpha   90.00
_cell.angle_beta   90.00
_cell.angle_gamma   90.00
#
_symmetry.space_group_name_H-M   'P 1'
#
loop_
_entity.id
_entity.type
_entity.pdbx_description
1 polymer ?
#
loop_
_entity_poly.entity_id
_entity_poly.type
_entity_poly.pdbx_seq_one_letter_code
_entity_poly.pdbx_strand_id
1 'polypeptide(L)'
;MGRTTGKNKIAKKIAGQAVRHATGKVQGKAIRTAAKHLRGYVLATLILLGAAGIGFSYVPEERIPDALEPVHTFTLRTRNNVIAKIAPDSSRYDDTAVVPVPNSTPVKLYFAPSPHIREGLCKLIDSAQSSVDLCIYDLDLFDVARALTDAEKRGVAVRVVTDTDNFKLQAVNRLKDAGIPVVPDNRPAIMHNKFVVVDAKHVWTGSFNFTVNGSRKNDNNALILESPQLAACYQTKFEEYFSGKFGPKARRKTNGGKVVIGGTMPIEVMFSPSDGVQKRLLGELSKAKHSVRMMAFSFTAPEVAEQLSALAKRGVSVRCLFDNGQAHGKYSQNKFLGRNGVAVRLAPNRSGKMHHKVIIIDDETVITGSYNFSRNAERSNDENILIIKNKEIAREFNREFRRCWRGTKGYL
;
A
#
# COMPACT_ATOMS: atom_id res chain seq x y z
N MET A 1 -27.02 6.98 41.58
CA MET A 1 -25.81 7.22 42.43
C MET A 1 -25.38 5.91 43.10
N GLY A 2 -24.14 5.46 42.94
CA GLY A 2 -23.52 4.42 43.77
C GLY A 2 -23.36 3.05 43.12
N ARG A 3 -22.32 2.85 42.26
CA ARG A 3 -21.67 1.51 42.04
C ARG A 3 -20.33 1.63 41.27
N THR A 4 -19.43 2.53 41.68
CA THR A 4 -18.08 2.66 41.09
C THR A 4 -16.92 2.56 42.12
N THR A 5 -17.17 2.33 43.38
CA THR A 5 -16.14 2.32 44.44
C THR A 5 -15.51 0.97 44.72
N GLY A 6 -16.08 -0.15 44.24
CA GLY A 6 -15.59 -1.51 44.54
C GLY A 6 -14.36 -1.94 43.72
N LYS A 7 -14.34 -1.63 42.44
CA LYS A 7 -13.27 -2.10 41.52
C LYS A 7 -11.91 -1.44 41.77
N ASN A 8 -11.89 -0.17 42.18
CA ASN A 8 -10.63 0.55 42.48
C ASN A 8 -9.94 0.12 43.76
N LYS A 9 -10.69 -0.42 44.75
CA LYS A 9 -10.10 -0.96 45.98
C LYS A 9 -9.40 -2.31 45.78
N ILE A 10 -9.94 -3.16 44.89
CA ILE A 10 -9.35 -4.46 44.58
C ILE A 10 -8.06 -4.28 43.74
N ALA A 11 -8.06 -3.42 42.78
CA ALA A 11 -6.86 -3.11 41.96
C ALA A 11 -5.71 -2.52 42.80
N LYS A 12 -5.99 -1.63 43.75
CA LYS A 12 -4.99 -1.09 44.72
C LYS A 12 -4.46 -2.16 45.68
N LYS A 13 -5.30 -3.12 46.10
CA LYS A 13 -4.89 -4.20 47.00
C LYS A 13 -4.00 -5.22 46.31
N ILE A 14 -4.28 -5.56 45.03
CA ILE A 14 -3.46 -6.47 44.23
C ILE A 14 -2.11 -5.84 43.88
N ALA A 15 -2.09 -4.57 43.47
CA ALA A 15 -0.84 -3.83 43.18
C ALA A 15 0.03 -3.67 44.43
N GLY A 16 -0.57 -3.40 45.59
CA GLY A 16 0.15 -3.29 46.87
C GLY A 16 0.71 -4.65 47.41
N GLN A 17 0.10 -5.77 47.07
CA GLN A 17 0.63 -7.11 47.39
C GLN A 17 1.75 -7.54 46.43
N ALA A 18 1.64 -7.23 45.13
CA ALA A 18 2.68 -7.52 44.15
C ALA A 18 3.99 -6.75 44.44
N VAL A 19 3.90 -5.49 44.85
CA VAL A 19 5.08 -4.67 45.20
C VAL A 19 5.73 -5.16 46.50
N ARG A 20 4.97 -5.60 47.51
CA ARG A 20 5.54 -6.13 48.76
C ARG A 20 6.19 -7.52 48.62
N HIS A 21 5.77 -8.32 47.64
CA HIS A 21 6.42 -9.62 47.34
C HIS A 21 7.71 -9.47 46.55
N ALA A 22 7.82 -8.39 45.73
CA ALA A 22 9.01 -8.13 44.95
C ALA A 22 10.18 -7.48 45.71
N THR A 23 9.93 -6.87 46.89
CA THR A 23 10.94 -6.19 47.72
C THR A 23 11.44 -6.96 48.93
N GLY A 24 10.90 -8.15 49.21
CA GLY A 24 11.25 -8.99 50.34
C GLY A 24 12.41 -9.96 50.06
N LYS A 25 13.63 -9.54 50.43
CA LYS A 25 14.84 -10.38 50.60
C LYS A 25 15.32 -11.25 49.43
N VAL A 26 16.28 -10.78 48.69
CA VAL A 26 17.18 -11.62 47.88
C VAL A 26 18.62 -11.33 48.26
N GLN A 27 19.26 -12.22 49.07
CA GLN A 27 20.70 -12.20 49.31
C GLN A 27 21.47 -12.81 48.15
N GLY A 28 22.63 -12.22 47.83
CA GLY A 28 23.38 -12.33 46.55
C GLY A 28 23.95 -13.71 46.14
N LYS A 29 23.66 -14.84 46.80
CA LYS A 29 24.11 -16.19 46.39
C LYS A 29 23.06 -16.93 45.51
N ALA A 30 21.79 -16.56 45.60
CA ALA A 30 20.69 -17.15 44.79
C ALA A 30 20.65 -16.65 43.34
N ILE A 31 21.28 -15.52 43.05
CA ILE A 31 21.17 -14.87 41.74
C ILE A 31 21.88 -15.64 40.60
N ARG A 32 22.97 -16.36 40.87
CA ARG A 32 23.71 -17.10 39.85
C ARG A 32 23.10 -18.44 39.44
N THR A 33 22.36 -19.10 40.34
CA THR A 33 21.68 -20.38 40.03
C THR A 33 20.29 -20.14 39.45
N ALA A 34 19.62 -19.05 39.83
CA ALA A 34 18.31 -18.64 39.29
C ALA A 34 18.37 -18.21 37.82
N ALA A 35 19.51 -17.72 37.35
CA ALA A 35 19.64 -17.23 35.97
C ALA A 35 19.47 -18.31 34.87
N LYS A 36 19.67 -19.58 35.20
CA LYS A 36 19.49 -20.71 34.26
C LYS A 36 18.04 -21.22 34.19
N HIS A 37 17.28 -21.13 35.28
CA HIS A 37 15.86 -21.52 35.31
C HIS A 37 14.90 -20.34 35.14
N LEU A 38 15.41 -19.10 35.20
CA LEU A 38 14.64 -17.87 35.14
C LEU A 38 14.09 -17.56 33.74
N ARG A 39 14.64 -18.16 32.66
CA ARG A 39 14.19 -17.87 31.28
C ARG A 39 12.73 -18.22 31.00
N GLY A 40 12.22 -19.29 31.62
CA GLY A 40 10.83 -19.72 31.45
C GLY A 40 9.84 -18.89 32.29
N TYR A 41 10.21 -18.63 33.56
CA TYR A 41 9.35 -17.87 34.51
C TYR A 41 9.34 -16.36 34.16
N VAL A 42 10.48 -15.80 33.76
CA VAL A 42 10.56 -14.41 33.28
C VAL A 42 9.74 -14.23 32.02
N LEU A 43 9.71 -15.21 31.12
CA LEU A 43 8.90 -15.16 29.91
C LEU A 43 7.39 -15.20 30.24
N ALA A 44 6.96 -16.04 31.17
CA ALA A 44 5.56 -16.12 31.58
C ALA A 44 5.11 -14.89 32.40
N THR A 45 5.99 -14.36 33.26
CA THR A 45 5.73 -13.13 34.02
C THR A 45 5.79 -11.91 33.15
N LEU A 46 6.65 -11.87 32.13
CA LEU A 46 6.70 -10.82 31.11
C LEU A 46 5.48 -10.87 30.16
N ILE A 47 4.93 -12.06 29.88
CA ILE A 47 3.68 -12.20 29.13
C ILE A 47 2.49 -11.68 29.96
N LEU A 48 2.42 -11.96 31.26
CA LEU A 48 1.36 -11.46 32.13
C LEU A 48 1.51 -9.96 32.45
N LEU A 49 2.72 -9.48 32.68
CA LEU A 49 3.01 -8.04 32.79
C LEU A 49 2.89 -7.33 31.44
N GLY A 50 3.19 -8.01 30.32
CA GLY A 50 2.98 -7.55 28.97
C GLY A 50 1.51 -7.38 28.61
N ALA A 51 0.63 -8.27 29.07
CA ALA A 51 -0.82 -8.13 28.86
C ALA A 51 -1.41 -6.94 29.65
N ALA A 52 -0.91 -6.71 30.89
CA ALA A 52 -1.27 -5.55 31.70
C ALA A 52 -0.59 -4.24 31.18
N GLY A 53 0.67 -4.34 30.73
CA GLY A 53 1.45 -3.22 30.20
C GLY A 53 1.07 -2.81 28.79
N ILE A 54 0.54 -3.74 27.96
CA ILE A 54 -0.01 -3.41 26.63
C ILE A 54 -1.17 -2.42 26.76
N GLY A 55 -2.08 -2.63 27.73
CA GLY A 55 -3.15 -1.67 28.03
C GLY A 55 -2.61 -0.27 28.40
N PHE A 56 -1.56 -0.22 29.22
CA PHE A 56 -0.94 1.04 29.65
C PHE A 56 -0.17 1.75 28.52
N SER A 57 0.44 1.01 27.59
CA SER A 57 1.17 1.57 26.45
C SER A 57 0.26 2.16 25.34
N TYR A 58 -1.06 2.05 25.47
CA TYR A 58 -2.05 2.70 24.59
C TYR A 58 -2.68 3.94 25.22
N VAL A 59 -2.28 4.33 26.44
CA VAL A 59 -2.72 5.57 27.06
C VAL A 59 -1.98 6.73 26.38
N PRO A 60 -2.67 7.78 25.90
CA PRO A 60 -2.02 8.98 25.36
C PRO A 60 -1.09 9.60 26.40
N GLU A 61 0.10 10.08 25.97
CA GLU A 61 1.12 10.68 26.87
C GLU A 61 0.56 11.80 27.74
N GLU A 62 -0.31 12.63 27.18
CA GLU A 62 -1.00 13.72 27.87
C GLU A 62 -1.89 13.31 29.06
N ARG A 63 -2.19 12.02 29.19
CA ARG A 63 -2.98 11.44 30.30
C ARG A 63 -2.16 10.67 31.31
N ILE A 64 -0.83 10.68 31.18
CA ILE A 64 0.07 9.95 32.07
C ILE A 64 0.62 10.94 33.09
N PRO A 65 0.37 10.71 34.40
CA PRO A 65 1.00 11.49 35.45
C PRO A 65 2.53 11.39 35.38
N ASP A 66 3.26 12.49 35.56
CA ASP A 66 4.72 12.58 35.48
C ASP A 66 5.46 11.49 36.27
N ALA A 67 4.92 11.10 37.42
CA ALA A 67 5.47 10.03 38.28
C ALA A 67 5.42 8.65 37.61
N LEU A 68 4.61 8.44 36.57
CA LEU A 68 4.47 7.16 35.84
C LEU A 68 5.07 7.20 34.43
N GLU A 69 5.57 8.31 33.97
CA GLU A 69 6.21 8.46 32.67
C GLU A 69 7.38 7.49 32.45
N PRO A 70 8.30 7.26 33.40
CA PRO A 70 9.38 6.28 33.24
C PRO A 70 8.85 4.85 33.05
N VAL A 71 7.76 4.48 33.71
CA VAL A 71 7.13 3.16 33.58
C VAL A 71 6.44 3.02 32.24
N HIS A 72 5.78 4.05 31.76
CA HIS A 72 5.15 4.10 30.44
C HIS A 72 6.20 3.99 29.32
N THR A 73 7.27 4.75 29.41
CA THR A 73 8.41 4.68 28.46
C THR A 73 9.06 3.31 28.44
N PHE A 74 9.25 2.68 29.62
CA PHE A 74 9.75 1.32 29.73
C PHE A 74 8.79 0.29 29.11
N THR A 75 7.48 0.41 29.34
CA THR A 75 6.48 -0.49 28.76
C THR A 75 6.38 -0.33 27.24
N LEU A 76 6.49 0.89 26.71
CA LEU A 76 6.57 1.16 25.28
C LEU A 76 7.81 0.51 24.63
N ARG A 77 8.99 0.68 25.25
CA ARG A 77 10.23 0.04 24.78
C ARG A 77 10.14 -1.49 24.83
N THR A 78 9.60 -2.03 25.93
CA THR A 78 9.42 -3.48 26.10
C THR A 78 8.43 -4.04 25.09
N ARG A 79 7.29 -3.38 24.86
CA ARG A 79 6.31 -3.74 23.83
C ARG A 79 6.96 -3.77 22.45
N ASN A 80 7.67 -2.73 22.07
CA ASN A 80 8.31 -2.63 20.77
C ASN A 80 9.40 -3.69 20.58
N ASN A 81 10.19 -3.99 21.63
CA ASN A 81 11.19 -5.05 21.61
C ASN A 81 10.59 -6.46 21.57
N VAL A 82 9.45 -6.69 22.24
CA VAL A 82 8.73 -7.97 22.22
C VAL A 82 8.05 -8.16 20.86
N ILE A 83 7.40 -7.13 20.32
CA ILE A 83 6.84 -7.17 18.97
C ILE A 83 7.94 -7.44 17.95
N ALA A 84 9.11 -6.80 18.07
CA ALA A 84 10.26 -7.03 17.20
C ALA A 84 10.84 -8.46 17.32
N LYS A 85 10.69 -9.14 18.46
CA LYS A 85 11.20 -10.51 18.70
C LYS A 85 10.17 -11.61 18.41
N ILE A 86 8.89 -11.33 18.57
CA ILE A 86 7.79 -12.31 18.38
C ILE A 86 7.23 -12.26 16.95
N ALA A 87 7.38 -11.14 16.26
CA ALA A 87 7.09 -11.09 14.84
C ALA A 87 8.30 -11.64 14.07
N PRO A 88 8.28 -12.91 13.64
CA PRO A 88 9.37 -13.44 12.85
C PRO A 88 9.42 -12.61 11.57
N ASP A 89 10.49 -11.84 11.41
CA ASP A 89 10.81 -11.06 10.22
C ASP A 89 10.05 -9.72 10.01
N SER A 90 9.24 -9.24 10.95
CA SER A 90 8.62 -7.91 10.82
C SER A 90 9.60 -6.76 11.13
N SER A 91 10.71 -7.02 11.83
CA SER A 91 11.75 -6.03 12.11
C SER A 91 12.67 -5.72 10.92
N ARG A 92 12.49 -6.44 9.79
CA ARG A 92 13.24 -6.26 8.54
C ARG A 92 12.33 -6.07 7.32
N TYR A 93 11.05 -5.77 7.52
CA TYR A 93 10.22 -5.39 6.39
C TYR A 93 10.60 -3.95 6.02
N ASP A 94 11.45 -3.87 5.02
CA ASP A 94 11.72 -2.60 4.37
C ASP A 94 10.54 -2.28 3.46
N ASP A 95 9.76 -1.26 3.84
CA ASP A 95 8.60 -0.76 3.08
C ASP A 95 9.03 0.10 1.88
N THR A 96 10.33 0.22 1.68
CA THR A 96 10.95 0.82 0.50
C THR A 96 11.96 -0.14 -0.10
N ALA A 97 12.13 -0.08 -1.41
CA ALA A 97 13.19 -0.78 -2.09
C ALA A 97 13.78 0.09 -3.20
N VAL A 98 15.09 -0.03 -3.40
CA VAL A 98 15.80 0.57 -4.51
C VAL A 98 16.33 -0.57 -5.37
N VAL A 99 15.75 -0.71 -6.57
CA VAL A 99 16.12 -1.78 -7.50
C VAL A 99 17.04 -1.20 -8.55
N PRO A 100 18.32 -1.63 -8.57
CA PRO A 100 19.26 -1.21 -9.59
C PRO A 100 18.81 -1.63 -10.99
N VAL A 101 18.97 -0.73 -11.95
CA VAL A 101 18.75 -1.03 -13.37
C VAL A 101 20.05 -0.68 -14.10
N PRO A 102 20.66 -1.62 -14.80
CA PRO A 102 21.89 -1.34 -15.56
C PRO A 102 21.71 -0.13 -16.49
N ASN A 103 22.72 0.72 -16.58
CA ASN A 103 22.76 1.92 -17.43
C ASN A 103 21.56 2.88 -17.24
N SER A 104 20.95 2.89 -16.06
CA SER A 104 19.81 3.76 -15.74
C SER A 104 19.75 4.09 -14.25
N THR A 105 18.94 5.07 -13.90
CA THR A 105 18.62 5.37 -12.51
C THR A 105 17.83 4.21 -11.88
N PRO A 106 18.14 3.85 -10.63
CA PRO A 106 17.42 2.79 -9.94
C PRO A 106 15.93 3.08 -9.80
N VAL A 107 15.10 2.04 -9.93
CA VAL A 107 13.67 2.11 -9.62
C VAL A 107 13.48 2.17 -8.11
N LYS A 108 12.72 3.15 -7.63
CA LYS A 108 12.33 3.22 -6.22
C LYS A 108 10.92 2.64 -6.06
N LEU A 109 10.77 1.75 -5.11
CA LEU A 109 9.52 1.09 -4.75
C LEU A 109 9.11 1.53 -3.35
N TYR A 110 7.82 1.73 -3.15
CA TYR A 110 7.23 2.07 -1.85
C TYR A 110 6.02 1.18 -1.61
N PHE A 111 5.90 0.68 -0.38
CA PHE A 111 4.74 -0.09 0.07
C PHE A 111 4.12 0.57 1.30
N ALA A 112 2.80 0.62 1.35
CA ALA A 112 2.05 1.12 2.50
C ALA A 112 1.31 -0.04 3.19
N PRO A 113 0.96 0.11 4.48
CA PRO A 113 1.01 1.35 5.27
C PRO A 113 2.43 1.72 5.72
N SER A 114 2.83 2.95 5.38
CA SER A 114 4.13 3.52 5.75
C SER A 114 4.14 5.03 5.50
N PRO A 115 4.88 5.83 6.28
CA PRO A 115 5.09 7.25 5.98
C PRO A 115 5.96 7.45 4.73
N HIS A 116 6.84 6.50 4.39
CA HIS A 116 7.83 6.64 3.32
C HIS A 116 7.20 6.78 1.93
N ILE A 117 6.04 6.16 1.68
CA ILE A 117 5.32 6.32 0.39
C ILE A 117 4.90 7.78 0.16
N ARG A 118 4.42 8.45 1.22
CA ARG A 118 4.05 9.88 1.18
C ARG A 118 5.28 10.77 1.07
N GLU A 119 6.30 10.49 1.89
CA GLU A 119 7.57 11.23 1.89
C GLU A 119 8.29 11.13 0.53
N GLY A 120 8.29 9.94 -0.07
CA GLY A 120 8.87 9.71 -1.40
C GLY A 120 8.17 10.53 -2.49
N LEU A 121 6.84 10.64 -2.41
CA LEU A 121 6.06 11.48 -3.32
C LEU A 121 6.39 12.98 -3.13
N CYS A 122 6.39 13.47 -1.89
CA CYS A 122 6.75 14.86 -1.61
C CYS A 122 8.17 15.18 -2.11
N LYS A 123 9.16 14.32 -1.81
CA LYS A 123 10.54 14.51 -2.29
C LYS A 123 10.63 14.54 -3.82
N LEU A 124 9.83 13.75 -4.52
CA LEU A 124 9.78 13.80 -5.98
C LEU A 124 9.24 15.13 -6.49
N ILE A 125 8.14 15.62 -5.89
CA ILE A 125 7.56 16.94 -6.25
C ILE A 125 8.52 18.07 -5.89
N ASP A 126 9.17 18.00 -4.73
CA ASP A 126 10.13 19.00 -4.27
C ASP A 126 11.36 19.09 -5.20
N SER A 127 11.72 17.98 -5.89
CA SER A 127 12.84 17.94 -6.83
C SER A 127 12.53 18.54 -8.21
N ALA A 128 11.25 18.84 -8.50
CA ALA A 128 10.82 19.38 -9.79
C ALA A 128 11.50 20.72 -10.11
N GLN A 129 11.97 20.84 -11.36
CA GLN A 129 12.65 22.04 -11.88
C GLN A 129 11.82 22.78 -12.94
N SER A 130 10.96 22.09 -13.67
CA SER A 130 10.23 22.68 -14.80
C SER A 130 8.73 22.38 -14.78
N SER A 131 8.32 21.14 -14.47
CA SER A 131 6.92 20.77 -14.55
C SER A 131 6.51 19.64 -13.61
N VAL A 132 5.26 19.69 -13.15
CA VAL A 132 4.57 18.60 -12.43
C VAL A 132 3.17 18.43 -13.00
N ASP A 133 2.93 17.32 -13.69
CA ASP A 133 1.62 16.93 -14.21
C ASP A 133 1.05 15.78 -13.36
N LEU A 134 -0.06 16.05 -12.68
CA LEU A 134 -0.67 15.14 -11.72
C LEU A 134 -2.05 14.67 -12.16
N CYS A 135 -2.26 13.35 -12.31
CA CYS A 135 -3.59 12.72 -12.34
C CYS A 135 -3.85 11.97 -11.03
N ILE A 136 -4.85 12.38 -10.27
CA ILE A 136 -5.16 11.77 -8.97
C ILE A 136 -6.66 11.64 -8.73
N TYR A 137 -7.10 10.44 -8.38
CA TYR A 137 -8.49 10.19 -8.01
C TYR A 137 -8.86 10.91 -6.71
N ASP A 138 -8.05 10.73 -5.63
CA ASP A 138 -8.37 11.21 -4.28
C ASP A 138 -7.13 11.81 -3.62
N LEU A 139 -7.22 13.07 -3.20
CA LEU A 139 -6.16 13.87 -2.58
C LEU A 139 -6.68 14.53 -1.30
N ASP A 140 -6.29 14.02 -0.13
CA ASP A 140 -6.53 14.63 1.18
C ASP A 140 -5.23 14.98 1.96
N LEU A 141 -4.06 14.56 1.45
CA LEU A 141 -2.76 14.85 2.07
C LEU A 141 -2.35 16.31 1.86
N PHE A 142 -2.44 17.09 2.95
CA PHE A 142 -2.05 18.51 2.95
C PHE A 142 -0.57 18.75 2.67
N ASP A 143 0.32 17.83 3.02
CA ASP A 143 1.74 17.94 2.72
C ASP A 143 2.04 17.75 1.23
N VAL A 144 1.31 16.87 0.55
CA VAL A 144 1.37 16.77 -0.93
C VAL A 144 0.83 18.03 -1.59
N ALA A 145 -0.33 18.55 -1.12
CA ALA A 145 -0.85 19.81 -1.63
C ALA A 145 0.13 20.97 -1.39
N ARG A 146 0.80 21.01 -0.22
CA ARG A 146 1.85 21.99 0.07
C ARG A 146 3.05 21.84 -0.87
N ALA A 147 3.57 20.62 -1.08
CA ALA A 147 4.69 20.39 -2.00
C ALA A 147 4.37 20.91 -3.42
N LEU A 148 3.12 20.69 -3.91
CA LEU A 148 2.65 21.20 -5.21
C LEU A 148 2.58 22.74 -5.21
N THR A 149 2.01 23.36 -4.17
CA THR A 149 1.96 24.83 -4.09
C THR A 149 3.34 25.47 -3.92
N ASP A 150 4.25 24.80 -3.25
CA ASP A 150 5.61 25.29 -3.10
C ASP A 150 6.43 25.11 -4.40
N ALA A 151 6.14 24.05 -5.20
CA ALA A 151 6.68 23.92 -6.55
C ALA A 151 6.21 25.07 -7.46
N GLU A 152 4.91 25.40 -7.45
CA GLU A 152 4.35 26.52 -8.19
C GLU A 152 5.05 27.85 -7.83
N LYS A 153 5.26 28.12 -6.53
CA LYS A 153 5.99 29.32 -6.06
C LYS A 153 7.43 29.39 -6.53
N ARG A 154 8.07 28.22 -6.81
CA ARG A 154 9.41 28.17 -7.39
C ARG A 154 9.42 28.42 -8.89
N GLY A 155 8.25 28.61 -9.53
CA GLY A 155 8.11 28.79 -10.97
C GLY A 155 7.96 27.48 -11.77
N VAL A 156 7.76 26.35 -11.07
CA VAL A 156 7.48 25.06 -11.72
C VAL A 156 6.04 25.06 -12.24
N ALA A 157 5.83 24.70 -13.50
CA ALA A 157 4.49 24.59 -14.08
C ALA A 157 3.75 23.38 -13.48
N VAL A 158 2.80 23.62 -12.57
CA VAL A 158 2.02 22.58 -11.92
C VAL A 158 0.63 22.50 -12.51
N ARG A 159 0.19 21.30 -12.96
CA ARG A 159 -1.15 21.05 -13.50
C ARG A 159 -1.76 19.81 -12.90
N VAL A 160 -3.06 19.81 -12.63
CA VAL A 160 -3.75 18.73 -11.94
C VAL A 160 -5.01 18.31 -12.68
N VAL A 161 -5.21 17.00 -12.79
CA VAL A 161 -6.47 16.38 -13.19
C VAL A 161 -6.98 15.54 -12.05
N THR A 162 -8.26 15.69 -11.70
CA THR A 162 -8.88 14.93 -10.59
C THR A 162 -10.28 14.46 -10.96
N ASP A 163 -10.80 13.55 -10.15
CA ASP A 163 -12.18 13.09 -10.27
C ASP A 163 -13.16 14.14 -9.74
N THR A 164 -14.35 14.24 -10.34
CA THR A 164 -15.38 15.21 -9.95
C THR A 164 -15.85 15.03 -8.52
N ASP A 165 -15.96 13.79 -8.04
CA ASP A 165 -16.38 13.50 -6.66
C ASP A 165 -15.40 14.08 -5.64
N ASN A 166 -14.14 14.21 -6.01
CA ASN A 166 -13.05 14.69 -5.14
C ASN A 166 -12.63 16.16 -5.42
N PHE A 167 -13.21 16.81 -6.41
CA PHE A 167 -12.86 18.16 -6.85
C PHE A 167 -13.04 19.25 -5.79
N LYS A 168 -13.91 19.01 -4.78
CA LYS A 168 -14.21 19.94 -3.68
C LYS A 168 -13.45 19.63 -2.38
N LEU A 169 -12.56 18.65 -2.37
CA LEU A 169 -11.74 18.34 -1.20
C LEU A 169 -10.88 19.55 -0.81
N GLN A 170 -10.66 19.73 0.50
CA GLN A 170 -9.94 20.89 1.03
C GLN A 170 -8.50 20.97 0.48
N ALA A 171 -7.81 19.84 0.32
CA ALA A 171 -6.48 19.83 -0.27
C ALA A 171 -6.51 20.29 -1.75
N VAL A 172 -7.54 19.90 -2.51
CA VAL A 172 -7.74 20.33 -3.91
C VAL A 172 -8.09 21.81 -3.99
N ASN A 173 -8.94 22.31 -3.07
CA ASN A 173 -9.25 23.75 -2.99
C ASN A 173 -7.98 24.57 -2.76
N ARG A 174 -7.09 24.11 -1.88
CA ARG A 174 -5.80 24.78 -1.64
C ARG A 174 -4.95 24.93 -2.90
N LEU A 175 -4.98 23.94 -3.81
CA LEU A 175 -4.28 24.04 -5.10
C LEU A 175 -4.90 25.13 -5.98
N LYS A 176 -6.23 25.17 -6.07
CA LYS A 176 -6.97 26.19 -6.84
C LYS A 176 -6.74 27.59 -6.28
N ASP A 177 -6.75 27.74 -4.94
CA ASP A 177 -6.48 29.01 -4.26
C ASP A 177 -5.05 29.52 -4.51
N ALA A 178 -4.10 28.61 -4.77
CA ALA A 178 -2.73 28.93 -5.18
C ALA A 178 -2.57 29.22 -6.67
N GLY A 179 -3.67 29.22 -7.46
CA GLY A 179 -3.64 29.47 -8.90
C GLY A 179 -3.28 28.25 -9.76
N ILE A 180 -3.11 27.06 -9.16
CA ILE A 180 -2.80 25.84 -9.91
C ILE A 180 -4.05 25.41 -10.70
N PRO A 181 -3.93 25.19 -12.05
CA PRO A 181 -5.02 24.70 -12.86
C PRO A 181 -5.42 23.27 -12.44
N VAL A 182 -6.69 23.08 -12.09
CA VAL A 182 -7.26 21.78 -11.70
C VAL A 182 -8.46 21.48 -12.60
N VAL A 183 -8.41 20.38 -13.35
CA VAL A 183 -9.46 19.93 -14.27
C VAL A 183 -10.18 18.71 -13.70
N PRO A 184 -11.52 18.78 -13.45
CA PRO A 184 -12.32 17.61 -13.10
C PRO A 184 -12.75 16.83 -14.34
N ASP A 185 -13.08 15.53 -14.19
CA ASP A 185 -13.52 14.70 -15.32
C ASP A 185 -14.99 14.94 -15.74
N ASN A 186 -15.81 15.55 -14.88
CA ASN A 186 -17.21 15.94 -15.16
C ASN A 186 -18.10 14.82 -15.71
N ARG A 187 -17.99 13.59 -15.14
CA ARG A 187 -18.76 12.44 -15.60
C ARG A 187 -19.04 11.43 -14.47
N PRO A 188 -20.04 10.51 -14.63
CA PRO A 188 -20.37 9.50 -13.63
C PRO A 188 -19.31 8.38 -13.48
N ALA A 189 -18.58 8.06 -14.57
CA ALA A 189 -17.46 7.12 -14.48
C ALA A 189 -16.22 7.86 -13.97
N ILE A 190 -15.36 7.19 -13.23
CA ILE A 190 -14.31 7.84 -12.45
C ILE A 190 -12.98 7.98 -13.22
N MET A 191 -12.34 9.12 -13.02
CA MET A 191 -10.92 9.32 -13.33
C MET A 191 -10.10 8.71 -12.19
N HIS A 192 -9.74 7.43 -12.33
CA HIS A 192 -9.16 6.66 -11.23
C HIS A 192 -7.64 6.53 -11.28
N ASN A 193 -6.96 7.24 -12.17
CA ASN A 193 -5.50 7.28 -12.23
C ASN A 193 -4.86 7.83 -10.94
N LYS A 194 -3.63 7.42 -10.68
CA LYS A 194 -2.77 7.89 -9.59
C LYS A 194 -1.34 7.94 -10.12
N PHE A 195 -1.05 8.95 -10.93
CA PHE A 195 0.29 9.14 -11.45
C PHE A 195 0.73 10.60 -11.39
N VAL A 196 2.03 10.80 -11.33
CA VAL A 196 2.67 12.10 -11.47
C VAL A 196 3.78 11.99 -12.51
N VAL A 197 3.85 12.95 -13.43
CA VAL A 197 4.99 13.14 -14.32
C VAL A 197 5.73 14.38 -13.84
N VAL A 198 7.02 14.25 -13.57
CA VAL A 198 7.89 15.36 -13.17
C VAL A 198 8.96 15.57 -14.21
N ASP A 199 9.10 16.83 -14.68
CA ASP A 199 10.10 17.30 -15.64
C ASP A 199 10.14 16.47 -16.95
N ALA A 200 8.99 15.94 -17.38
CA ALA A 200 8.89 15.02 -18.53
C ALA A 200 9.88 13.85 -18.48
N LYS A 201 10.32 13.46 -17.31
CA LYS A 201 11.41 12.49 -17.08
C LYS A 201 11.08 11.43 -16.05
N HIS A 202 10.49 11.81 -14.93
CA HIS A 202 10.17 10.89 -13.84
C HIS A 202 8.67 10.58 -13.83
N VAL A 203 8.35 9.33 -13.61
CA VAL A 203 6.95 8.86 -13.45
C VAL A 203 6.79 8.24 -12.07
N TRP A 204 5.84 8.77 -11.31
CA TRP A 204 5.27 8.11 -10.13
C TRP A 204 3.97 7.43 -10.55
N THR A 205 3.79 6.15 -10.20
CA THR A 205 2.53 5.44 -10.45
C THR A 205 2.34 4.27 -9.48
N GLY A 206 1.11 3.74 -9.40
CA GLY A 206 0.76 2.61 -8.52
C GLY A 206 -0.69 2.65 -8.07
N SER A 207 -0.96 2.01 -6.92
CA SER A 207 -2.31 1.95 -6.34
C SER A 207 -2.60 3.05 -5.31
N PHE A 208 -1.60 3.83 -4.91
CA PHE A 208 -1.66 4.78 -3.80
C PHE A 208 -2.51 6.01 -4.14
N ASN A 209 -3.68 6.17 -3.51
CA ASN A 209 -4.37 7.45 -3.40
C ASN A 209 -3.60 8.36 -2.44
N PHE A 210 -3.50 9.65 -2.75
CA PHE A 210 -2.73 10.59 -1.95
C PHE A 210 -3.51 11.02 -0.72
N THR A 211 -3.83 10.01 0.13
CA THR A 211 -4.68 10.18 1.30
C THR A 211 -4.02 9.68 2.57
N VAL A 212 -4.47 10.20 3.72
CA VAL A 212 -4.03 9.76 5.05
C VAL A 212 -4.28 8.26 5.22
N ASN A 213 -5.46 7.78 4.83
CA ASN A 213 -5.76 6.34 4.87
C ASN A 213 -4.89 5.55 3.89
N GLY A 214 -4.60 6.12 2.71
CA GLY A 214 -3.74 5.51 1.71
C GLY A 214 -2.33 5.25 2.21
N SER A 215 -1.74 6.19 2.96
CA SER A 215 -0.38 6.07 3.49
C SER A 215 -0.29 5.31 4.81
N ARG A 216 -1.30 5.44 5.70
CA ARG A 216 -1.20 4.95 7.09
C ARG A 216 -1.94 3.66 7.37
N LYS A 217 -2.92 3.28 6.53
CA LYS A 217 -3.82 2.16 6.82
C LYS A 217 -3.93 1.13 5.71
N ASN A 218 -3.97 1.59 4.44
CA ASN A 218 -4.23 0.70 3.31
C ASN A 218 -2.94 0.07 2.80
N ASP A 219 -3.00 -1.20 2.41
CA ASP A 219 -1.91 -1.84 1.67
C ASP A 219 -1.89 -1.29 0.24
N ASN A 220 -0.89 -0.48 -0.08
CA ASN A 220 -0.68 0.16 -1.37
C ASN A 220 0.75 -0.04 -1.88
N ASN A 221 0.96 0.22 -3.16
CA ASN A 221 2.29 0.34 -3.74
C ASN A 221 2.40 1.61 -4.58
N ALA A 222 3.64 2.06 -4.75
CA ALA A 222 4.03 3.07 -5.71
C ALA A 222 5.45 2.82 -6.22
N LEU A 223 5.71 3.28 -7.44
CA LEU A 223 7.01 3.22 -8.09
C LEU A 223 7.41 4.60 -8.57
N ILE A 224 8.72 4.91 -8.50
CA ILE A 224 9.34 6.01 -9.24
C ILE A 224 10.22 5.37 -10.32
N LEU A 225 9.96 5.75 -11.57
CA LEU A 225 10.72 5.31 -12.74
C LEU A 225 11.24 6.55 -13.46
N GLU A 226 12.53 6.56 -13.78
CA GLU A 226 13.13 7.59 -14.62
C GLU A 226 13.24 7.07 -16.04
N SER A 227 12.46 7.66 -16.95
CA SER A 227 12.49 7.39 -18.39
C SER A 227 11.69 8.45 -19.13
N PRO A 228 12.34 9.29 -19.94
CA PRO A 228 11.65 10.26 -20.79
C PRO A 228 10.63 9.60 -21.73
N GLN A 229 10.94 8.41 -22.26
CA GLN A 229 10.03 7.68 -23.15
C GLN A 229 8.77 7.21 -22.39
N LEU A 230 8.91 6.71 -21.17
CA LEU A 230 7.76 6.33 -20.33
C LEU A 230 6.97 7.58 -19.91
N ALA A 231 7.64 8.65 -19.51
CA ALA A 231 7.02 9.93 -19.16
C ALA A 231 6.19 10.48 -20.33
N ALA A 232 6.69 10.42 -21.56
CA ALA A 232 5.95 10.83 -22.75
C ALA A 232 4.64 10.06 -22.96
N CYS A 233 4.61 8.75 -22.63
CA CYS A 233 3.38 7.96 -22.68
C CYS A 233 2.33 8.47 -21.67
N TYR A 234 2.74 8.72 -20.42
CA TYR A 234 1.87 9.28 -19.38
C TYR A 234 1.42 10.70 -19.73
N GLN A 235 2.32 11.52 -20.26
CA GLN A 235 2.05 12.89 -20.65
C GLN A 235 1.03 12.96 -21.81
N THR A 236 1.12 12.05 -22.78
CA THR A 236 0.12 11.95 -23.86
C THR A 236 -1.30 11.77 -23.28
N LYS A 237 -1.46 10.96 -22.26
CA LYS A 237 -2.76 10.76 -21.60
C LYS A 237 -3.13 11.92 -20.70
N PHE A 238 -2.18 12.50 -19.99
CA PHE A 238 -2.40 13.70 -19.20
C PHE A 238 -2.97 14.84 -20.04
N GLU A 239 -2.39 15.12 -21.21
CA GLU A 239 -2.87 16.16 -22.12
C GLU A 239 -4.29 15.92 -22.62
N GLU A 240 -4.68 14.66 -22.88
CA GLU A 240 -6.08 14.34 -23.21
C GLU A 240 -7.01 14.68 -22.07
N TYR A 241 -6.68 14.22 -20.85
CA TYR A 241 -7.49 14.47 -19.66
C TYR A 241 -7.54 15.97 -19.32
N PHE A 242 -6.41 16.65 -19.36
CA PHE A 242 -6.33 18.08 -19.10
C PHE A 242 -7.11 18.92 -20.11
N SER A 243 -7.25 18.45 -21.35
CA SER A 243 -8.14 19.03 -22.37
C SER A 243 -9.62 18.63 -22.24
N GLY A 244 -10.01 17.95 -21.15
CA GLY A 244 -11.39 17.51 -20.89
C GLY A 244 -11.82 16.25 -21.65
N LYS A 245 -10.89 15.48 -22.21
CA LYS A 245 -11.18 14.22 -22.91
C LYS A 245 -10.95 13.03 -21.97
N PHE A 246 -12.03 12.40 -21.51
CA PHE A 246 -12.00 11.28 -20.57
C PHE A 246 -12.72 10.05 -21.13
N GLY A 247 -12.40 8.88 -20.58
CA GLY A 247 -13.03 7.62 -20.91
C GLY A 247 -12.92 7.29 -22.39
N PRO A 248 -14.05 6.92 -23.07
CA PRO A 248 -14.04 6.59 -24.49
C PRO A 248 -13.66 7.77 -25.42
N LYS A 249 -13.60 9.01 -24.92
CA LYS A 249 -13.14 10.19 -25.66
C LYS A 249 -11.62 10.35 -25.62
N ALA A 250 -10.93 9.80 -24.62
CA ALA A 250 -9.47 9.77 -24.52
C ALA A 250 -8.90 8.64 -25.38
N ARG A 251 -8.91 8.82 -26.71
CA ARG A 251 -8.63 7.76 -27.69
C ARG A 251 -7.20 7.69 -28.17
N ARG A 252 -6.34 8.64 -27.81
CA ARG A 252 -4.94 8.57 -28.23
C ARG A 252 -4.32 7.34 -27.63
N LYS A 253 -4.01 6.39 -28.50
CA LYS A 253 -3.22 5.23 -28.14
C LYS A 253 -1.80 5.69 -27.85
N THR A 254 -1.21 5.19 -26.79
CA THR A 254 0.19 5.45 -26.46
C THR A 254 1.16 4.66 -27.36
N ASN A 255 0.72 4.28 -28.59
CA ASN A 255 1.47 3.46 -29.54
C ASN A 255 2.08 2.19 -28.94
N GLY A 256 1.31 1.56 -28.04
CA GLY A 256 1.73 0.36 -27.31
C GLY A 256 2.64 0.61 -26.12
N GLY A 257 2.95 1.87 -25.79
CA GLY A 257 3.59 2.27 -24.51
C GLY A 257 4.78 1.41 -24.08
N LYS A 258 5.47 0.76 -25.04
CA LYS A 258 6.58 -0.18 -24.76
C LYS A 258 7.87 0.60 -24.72
N VAL A 259 8.55 0.51 -23.60
CA VAL A 259 9.86 1.10 -23.38
C VAL A 259 10.80 0.07 -22.79
N VAL A 260 12.11 0.29 -22.96
CA VAL A 260 13.13 -0.54 -22.30
C VAL A 260 14.04 0.38 -21.51
N ILE A 261 13.93 0.33 -20.19
CA ILE A 261 14.76 1.16 -19.32
C ILE A 261 16.13 0.48 -19.15
N GLY A 262 17.18 1.28 -19.31
CA GLY A 262 18.58 0.81 -19.19
C GLY A 262 18.97 -0.33 -20.13
N GLY A 263 18.23 -0.52 -21.23
CA GLY A 263 18.47 -1.60 -22.19
C GLY A 263 18.09 -3.01 -21.71
N THR A 264 17.65 -3.16 -20.46
CA THR A 264 17.47 -4.48 -19.82
C THR A 264 16.12 -4.71 -19.20
N MET A 265 15.35 -3.65 -18.93
CA MET A 265 14.05 -3.73 -18.26
C MET A 265 12.90 -3.33 -19.19
N PRO A 266 12.25 -4.29 -19.87
CA PRO A 266 11.06 -4.02 -20.67
C PRO A 266 9.89 -3.61 -19.78
N ILE A 267 9.26 -2.49 -20.15
CA ILE A 267 8.03 -2.00 -19.52
C ILE A 267 7.00 -1.72 -20.62
N GLU A 268 5.76 -2.04 -20.34
CA GLU A 268 4.62 -1.65 -21.16
C GLU A 268 3.61 -0.90 -20.30
N VAL A 269 3.26 0.32 -20.67
CA VAL A 269 2.17 1.09 -20.04
C VAL A 269 0.94 1.06 -20.93
N MET A 270 -0.22 0.85 -20.32
CA MET A 270 -1.51 0.86 -20.99
C MET A 270 -2.53 1.63 -20.17
N PHE A 271 -3.47 2.25 -20.87
CA PHE A 271 -4.57 3.01 -20.26
C PHE A 271 -5.92 2.46 -20.70
N SER A 272 -6.81 2.21 -19.74
CA SER A 272 -8.20 1.95 -20.07
C SER A 272 -9.00 3.26 -20.16
N PRO A 273 -10.10 3.24 -20.91
CA PRO A 273 -10.62 2.12 -21.70
C PRO A 273 -10.01 2.01 -23.12
N SER A 274 -9.00 2.80 -23.48
CA SER A 274 -8.56 2.93 -24.87
C SER A 274 -7.66 1.81 -25.40
N ASP A 275 -6.87 1.16 -24.52
CA ASP A 275 -5.76 0.30 -24.95
C ASP A 275 -6.07 -1.21 -24.88
N GLY A 276 -7.28 -1.61 -24.39
CA GLY A 276 -7.67 -3.01 -24.29
C GLY A 276 -6.87 -3.76 -23.21
N VAL A 277 -6.81 -3.19 -22.03
CA VAL A 277 -6.02 -3.63 -20.88
C VAL A 277 -6.31 -5.09 -20.52
N GLN A 278 -7.60 -5.48 -20.41
CA GLN A 278 -7.98 -6.84 -20.03
C GLN A 278 -7.47 -7.89 -21.02
N LYS A 279 -7.58 -7.61 -22.33
CA LYS A 279 -7.06 -8.52 -23.38
C LYS A 279 -5.55 -8.72 -23.23
N ARG A 280 -4.83 -7.65 -22.95
CA ARG A 280 -3.37 -7.70 -22.79
C ARG A 280 -2.98 -8.44 -21.51
N LEU A 281 -3.71 -8.20 -20.42
CA LEU A 281 -3.55 -8.90 -19.14
C LEU A 281 -3.74 -10.42 -19.32
N LEU A 282 -4.82 -10.86 -19.98
CA LEU A 282 -5.07 -12.27 -20.28
C LEU A 282 -3.94 -12.88 -21.10
N GLY A 283 -3.41 -12.12 -22.07
CA GLY A 283 -2.26 -12.55 -22.87
C GLY A 283 -0.96 -12.71 -22.06
N GLU A 284 -0.73 -11.92 -20.99
CA GLU A 284 0.40 -12.16 -20.07
C GLU A 284 0.13 -13.37 -19.15
N LEU A 285 -1.08 -13.45 -18.58
CA LEU A 285 -1.46 -14.60 -17.75
C LEU A 285 -1.34 -15.95 -18.48
N SER A 286 -1.70 -16.01 -19.76
CA SER A 286 -1.62 -17.27 -20.54
C SER A 286 -0.20 -17.83 -20.65
N LYS A 287 0.83 -16.98 -20.48
CA LYS A 287 2.25 -17.36 -20.53
C LYS A 287 2.78 -17.96 -19.24
N ALA A 288 2.01 -17.88 -18.13
CA ALA A 288 2.42 -18.39 -16.84
C ALA A 288 2.72 -19.88 -16.88
N LYS A 289 3.89 -20.29 -16.38
CA LYS A 289 4.39 -21.66 -16.37
C LYS A 289 4.46 -22.26 -14.96
N HIS A 290 4.80 -21.45 -13.96
CA HIS A 290 5.12 -21.91 -12.62
C HIS A 290 4.21 -21.32 -11.54
N SER A 291 4.01 -20.02 -11.56
CA SER A 291 3.26 -19.37 -10.48
C SER A 291 2.56 -18.09 -10.92
N VAL A 292 1.39 -17.82 -10.31
CA VAL A 292 0.71 -16.53 -10.35
C VAL A 292 0.33 -16.15 -8.94
N ARG A 293 0.72 -14.94 -8.52
CA ARG A 293 0.27 -14.34 -7.26
C ARG A 293 -0.49 -13.07 -7.56
N MET A 294 -1.67 -12.93 -6.98
CA MET A 294 -2.54 -11.79 -7.20
C MET A 294 -2.91 -11.14 -5.87
N MET A 295 -2.84 -9.82 -5.82
CA MET A 295 -3.40 -8.97 -4.76
C MET A 295 -4.38 -8.02 -5.40
N ALA A 296 -5.68 -8.13 -5.06
CA ALA A 296 -6.71 -7.32 -5.71
C ALA A 296 -7.71 -6.71 -4.71
N PHE A 297 -7.85 -5.38 -4.76
CA PHE A 297 -8.88 -4.67 -4.01
C PHE A 297 -10.27 -5.10 -4.49
N SER A 298 -10.64 -4.78 -5.72
CA SER A 298 -11.88 -5.23 -6.35
C SER A 298 -11.59 -6.23 -7.48
N PHE A 299 -12.27 -7.37 -7.45
CA PHE A 299 -12.11 -8.43 -8.42
C PHE A 299 -13.45 -8.96 -8.91
N THR A 300 -13.94 -8.44 -10.02
CA THR A 300 -15.25 -8.77 -10.61
C THR A 300 -15.17 -9.10 -12.11
N ALA A 301 -13.97 -9.40 -12.65
CA ALA A 301 -13.74 -9.75 -14.04
C ALA A 301 -13.80 -11.27 -14.22
N PRO A 302 -14.87 -11.83 -14.82
CA PRO A 302 -15.04 -13.28 -14.98
C PRO A 302 -13.94 -13.89 -15.84
N GLU A 303 -13.57 -13.22 -16.94
CA GLU A 303 -12.58 -13.74 -17.88
C GLU A 303 -11.19 -13.91 -17.24
N VAL A 304 -10.83 -13.00 -16.32
CA VAL A 304 -9.60 -13.12 -15.55
C VAL A 304 -9.69 -14.28 -14.54
N ALA A 305 -10.86 -14.47 -13.91
CA ALA A 305 -11.08 -15.58 -12.99
C ALA A 305 -11.03 -16.93 -13.70
N GLU A 306 -11.63 -17.05 -14.88
CA GLU A 306 -11.58 -18.24 -15.71
C GLU A 306 -10.14 -18.59 -16.13
N GLN A 307 -9.37 -17.58 -16.55
CA GLN A 307 -7.95 -17.76 -16.90
C GLN A 307 -7.12 -18.24 -15.72
N LEU A 308 -7.28 -17.64 -14.52
CA LEU A 308 -6.58 -18.06 -13.30
C LEU A 308 -6.95 -19.49 -12.89
N SER A 309 -8.22 -19.86 -13.02
CA SER A 309 -8.71 -21.21 -12.77
C SER A 309 -8.12 -22.21 -13.78
N ALA A 310 -8.08 -21.86 -15.07
CA ALA A 310 -7.47 -22.71 -16.11
C ALA A 310 -5.98 -22.93 -15.85
N LEU A 311 -5.25 -21.90 -15.38
CA LEU A 311 -3.84 -22.03 -14.99
C LEU A 311 -3.66 -22.99 -13.81
N ALA A 312 -4.49 -22.88 -12.77
CA ALA A 312 -4.44 -23.80 -11.63
C ALA A 312 -4.69 -25.26 -12.05
N LYS A 313 -5.69 -25.50 -12.93
CA LYS A 313 -5.96 -26.83 -13.49
C LYS A 313 -4.79 -27.40 -14.32
N ARG A 314 -3.96 -26.53 -14.90
CA ARG A 314 -2.72 -26.92 -15.61
C ARG A 314 -1.53 -27.14 -14.67
N GLY A 315 -1.70 -27.06 -13.35
CA GLY A 315 -0.64 -27.25 -12.37
C GLY A 315 0.16 -26.00 -12.02
N VAL A 316 -0.21 -24.81 -12.52
CA VAL A 316 0.41 -23.53 -12.13
C VAL A 316 0.00 -23.20 -10.69
N SER A 317 0.96 -22.81 -9.84
CA SER A 317 0.68 -22.41 -8.46
C SER A 317 -0.02 -21.04 -8.43
N VAL A 318 -1.36 -21.01 -8.37
CA VAL A 318 -2.14 -19.76 -8.34
C VAL A 318 -2.57 -19.44 -6.91
N ARG A 319 -2.19 -18.24 -6.43
CA ARG A 319 -2.54 -17.73 -5.10
C ARG A 319 -3.11 -16.32 -5.20
N CYS A 320 -4.30 -16.11 -4.66
CA CYS A 320 -5.01 -14.85 -4.76
C CYS A 320 -5.39 -14.31 -3.37
N LEU A 321 -5.04 -13.06 -3.11
CA LEU A 321 -5.38 -12.33 -1.90
C LEU A 321 -6.32 -11.18 -2.26
N PHE A 322 -7.49 -11.13 -1.62
CA PHE A 322 -8.52 -10.12 -1.87
C PHE A 322 -8.80 -9.27 -0.64
N ASP A 323 -9.23 -8.03 -0.88
CA ASP A 323 -9.79 -7.19 0.17
C ASP A 323 -11.04 -7.83 0.76
N ASN A 324 -11.12 -7.90 2.10
CA ASN A 324 -12.22 -8.60 2.76
C ASN A 324 -13.57 -7.95 2.50
N GLY A 325 -13.63 -6.61 2.49
CA GLY A 325 -14.90 -5.89 2.23
C GLY A 325 -15.39 -6.10 0.80
N GLN A 326 -14.50 -6.00 -0.18
CA GLN A 326 -14.82 -6.17 -1.60
C GLN A 326 -15.15 -7.63 -1.97
N ALA A 327 -14.59 -8.59 -1.27
CA ALA A 327 -14.81 -10.03 -1.50
C ALA A 327 -16.26 -10.47 -1.26
N HIS A 328 -17.03 -9.74 -0.46
CA HIS A 328 -18.45 -10.02 -0.20
C HIS A 328 -19.41 -9.38 -1.22
N GLY A 329 -18.91 -8.60 -2.16
CA GLY A 329 -19.70 -7.99 -3.22
C GLY A 329 -20.37 -9.03 -4.12
N LYS A 330 -21.60 -8.73 -4.59
CA LYS A 330 -22.44 -9.62 -5.42
C LYS A 330 -21.70 -10.21 -6.63
N TYR A 331 -20.83 -9.43 -7.25
CA TYR A 331 -20.13 -9.81 -8.48
C TYR A 331 -18.69 -10.29 -8.24
N SER A 332 -18.26 -10.41 -6.98
CA SER A 332 -16.89 -10.85 -6.66
C SER A 332 -16.63 -12.29 -7.14
N GLN A 333 -15.49 -12.50 -7.80
CA GLN A 333 -15.08 -13.77 -8.38
C GLN A 333 -14.26 -14.65 -7.42
N ASN A 334 -14.01 -14.21 -6.20
CA ASN A 334 -13.19 -14.94 -5.22
C ASN A 334 -13.75 -16.34 -4.88
N LYS A 335 -15.10 -16.47 -4.73
CA LYS A 335 -15.74 -17.77 -4.49
C LYS A 335 -15.60 -18.71 -5.69
N PHE A 336 -15.72 -18.18 -6.90
CA PHE A 336 -15.50 -18.94 -8.12
C PHE A 336 -14.09 -19.51 -8.15
N LEU A 337 -13.08 -18.71 -7.88
CA LEU A 337 -11.68 -19.16 -7.84
C LEU A 337 -11.45 -20.27 -6.80
N GLY A 338 -11.92 -20.09 -5.57
CA GLY A 338 -11.75 -21.09 -4.51
C GLY A 338 -12.38 -22.44 -4.86
N ARG A 339 -13.59 -22.44 -5.45
CA ARG A 339 -14.28 -23.66 -5.92
C ARG A 339 -13.57 -24.35 -7.11
N ASN A 340 -12.71 -23.62 -7.81
CA ASN A 340 -11.96 -24.12 -8.98
C ASN A 340 -10.48 -24.35 -8.69
N GLY A 341 -10.10 -24.61 -7.43
CA GLY A 341 -8.76 -25.09 -7.06
C GLY A 341 -7.70 -23.99 -6.90
N VAL A 342 -8.09 -22.71 -6.93
CA VAL A 342 -7.17 -21.61 -6.67
C VAL A 342 -7.08 -21.36 -5.15
N ALA A 343 -5.87 -21.19 -4.62
CA ALA A 343 -5.67 -20.83 -3.24
C ALA A 343 -6.10 -19.36 -3.01
N VAL A 344 -7.25 -19.17 -2.36
CA VAL A 344 -7.83 -17.86 -2.07
C VAL A 344 -7.71 -17.54 -0.59
N ARG A 345 -7.29 -16.32 -0.28
CA ARG A 345 -7.34 -15.74 1.07
C ARG A 345 -7.94 -14.35 1.05
N LEU A 346 -8.52 -13.94 2.17
CA LEU A 346 -9.00 -12.58 2.39
C LEU A 346 -8.05 -11.85 3.33
N ALA A 347 -7.76 -10.61 3.01
CA ALA A 347 -7.01 -9.74 3.89
C ALA A 347 -7.75 -9.60 5.24
N PRO A 348 -7.04 -9.48 6.37
CA PRO A 348 -7.68 -9.34 7.67
C PRO A 348 -8.63 -8.14 7.68
N ASN A 349 -9.76 -8.26 8.39
CA ASN A 349 -10.68 -7.15 8.61
C ASN A 349 -10.03 -6.14 9.59
N ARG A 350 -9.17 -5.28 9.07
CA ARG A 350 -8.48 -4.20 9.79
C ARG A 350 -9.14 -2.87 9.45
N SER A 351 -8.69 -1.79 10.12
CA SER A 351 -9.12 -0.41 9.81
C SER A 351 -8.69 0.07 8.41
N GLY A 352 -7.78 -0.64 7.73
CA GLY A 352 -7.31 -0.37 6.36
C GLY A 352 -7.80 -1.39 5.36
N LYS A 353 -7.64 -1.07 4.08
CA LYS A 353 -8.02 -1.91 2.92
C LYS A 353 -6.78 -2.55 2.31
N MET A 354 -6.90 -3.78 1.83
CA MET A 354 -5.93 -4.35 0.91
C MET A 354 -6.18 -3.74 -0.48
N HIS A 355 -5.48 -2.64 -0.78
CA HIS A 355 -5.80 -1.78 -1.92
C HIS A 355 -4.90 -1.99 -3.14
N HIS A 356 -4.03 -2.99 -3.11
CA HIS A 356 -3.23 -3.38 -4.27
C HIS A 356 -4.08 -3.78 -5.48
N LYS A 357 -3.54 -3.59 -6.68
CA LYS A 357 -3.99 -4.14 -7.95
C LYS A 357 -2.75 -4.70 -8.64
N VAL A 358 -2.32 -5.89 -8.18
CA VAL A 358 -1.03 -6.47 -8.53
C VAL A 358 -1.20 -7.92 -8.98
N ILE A 359 -0.53 -8.28 -10.06
CA ILE A 359 -0.31 -9.68 -10.47
C ILE A 359 1.19 -9.87 -10.65
N ILE A 360 1.73 -10.97 -10.10
CA ILE A 360 3.12 -11.39 -10.25
C ILE A 360 3.09 -12.73 -10.96
N ILE A 361 3.80 -12.84 -12.09
CA ILE A 361 3.85 -14.06 -12.92
C ILE A 361 5.28 -14.58 -12.93
N ASP A 362 5.45 -15.85 -12.57
CA ASP A 362 6.70 -16.64 -12.65
C ASP A 362 7.91 -15.95 -11.98
N ASP A 363 7.66 -15.15 -10.94
CA ASP A 363 8.68 -14.37 -10.20
C ASP A 363 9.53 -13.46 -11.12
N GLU A 364 8.98 -13.05 -12.26
CA GLU A 364 9.68 -12.25 -13.27
C GLU A 364 8.85 -11.09 -13.80
N THR A 365 7.53 -11.25 -13.99
CA THR A 365 6.66 -10.21 -14.52
C THR A 365 5.76 -9.66 -13.44
N VAL A 366 5.73 -8.33 -13.28
CA VAL A 366 4.83 -7.61 -12.38
C VAL A 366 3.86 -6.77 -13.19
N ILE A 367 2.58 -6.91 -12.89
CA ILE A 367 1.52 -6.04 -13.40
C ILE A 367 0.99 -5.24 -12.23
N THR A 368 1.03 -3.90 -12.31
CA THR A 368 0.58 -3.00 -11.24
C THR A 368 0.06 -1.69 -11.81
N GLY A 369 -0.66 -0.90 -11.01
CA GLY A 369 -1.23 0.40 -11.40
C GLY A 369 -2.49 0.73 -10.62
N SER A 370 -3.36 1.54 -11.23
CA SER A 370 -4.65 1.93 -10.64
C SER A 370 -5.79 0.96 -10.98
N TYR A 371 -5.63 0.13 -12.01
CA TYR A 371 -6.66 -0.68 -12.65
C TYR A 371 -7.20 -1.77 -11.72
N ASN A 372 -8.45 -1.61 -11.26
CA ASN A 372 -9.18 -2.69 -10.61
C ASN A 372 -9.57 -3.75 -11.65
N PHE A 373 -9.50 -5.03 -11.27
CA PHE A 373 -9.86 -6.12 -12.19
C PHE A 373 -11.39 -6.24 -12.29
N SER A 374 -12.01 -5.28 -13.00
CA SER A 374 -13.45 -5.12 -13.08
C SER A 374 -13.89 -4.61 -14.45
N ARG A 375 -15.17 -4.82 -14.77
CA ARG A 375 -15.77 -4.33 -16.03
C ARG A 375 -15.70 -2.80 -16.13
N ASN A 376 -15.92 -2.09 -15.03
CA ASN A 376 -15.89 -0.62 -15.03
C ASN A 376 -14.49 -0.10 -15.33
N ALA A 377 -13.46 -0.72 -14.75
CA ALA A 377 -12.07 -0.37 -15.03
C ALA A 377 -11.71 -0.58 -16.51
N GLU A 378 -12.23 -1.64 -17.15
CA GLU A 378 -11.97 -1.93 -18.57
C GLU A 378 -12.71 -0.98 -19.53
N ARG A 379 -13.95 -0.60 -19.20
CA ARG A 379 -14.86 0.01 -20.19
C ARG A 379 -15.18 1.48 -19.95
N SER A 380 -15.03 1.96 -18.74
CA SER A 380 -15.61 3.25 -18.34
C SER A 380 -14.65 4.18 -17.64
N ASN A 381 -13.87 3.65 -16.68
CA ASN A 381 -12.95 4.45 -15.88
C ASN A 381 -11.67 4.78 -16.65
N ASP A 382 -11.03 5.88 -16.26
CA ASP A 382 -9.67 6.17 -16.69
C ASP A 382 -8.68 5.56 -15.71
N GLU A 383 -7.98 4.53 -16.14
CA GLU A 383 -7.02 3.75 -15.33
C GLU A 383 -5.71 3.58 -16.09
N ASN A 384 -4.67 3.17 -15.38
CA ASN A 384 -3.43 2.70 -15.99
C ASN A 384 -2.95 1.39 -15.40
N ILE A 385 -2.18 0.64 -16.20
CA ILE A 385 -1.33 -0.45 -15.74
C ILE A 385 0.07 -0.31 -16.29
N LEU A 386 1.04 -0.83 -15.52
CA LEU A 386 2.37 -1.17 -15.98
C LEU A 386 2.52 -2.68 -16.03
N ILE A 387 3.12 -3.20 -17.07
CA ILE A 387 3.63 -4.57 -17.18
C ILE A 387 5.16 -4.47 -17.19
N ILE A 388 5.80 -4.90 -16.12
CA ILE A 388 7.25 -4.77 -15.90
C ILE A 388 7.88 -6.15 -15.92
N LYS A 389 8.88 -6.39 -16.76
CA LYS A 389 9.65 -7.63 -16.78
C LYS A 389 11.00 -7.40 -16.12
N ASN A 390 11.08 -7.73 -14.83
CA ASN A 390 12.29 -7.61 -14.03
C ASN A 390 12.17 -8.48 -12.77
N LYS A 391 13.12 -9.40 -12.58
CA LYS A 391 13.11 -10.37 -11.47
C LYS A 391 13.30 -9.71 -10.11
N GLU A 392 14.09 -8.64 -10.03
CA GLU A 392 14.34 -7.94 -8.77
C GLU A 392 13.10 -7.19 -8.32
N ILE A 393 12.41 -6.48 -9.23
CA ILE A 393 11.12 -5.86 -8.94
C ILE A 393 10.09 -6.94 -8.54
N ALA A 394 10.03 -8.05 -9.26
CA ALA A 394 9.14 -9.15 -8.92
C ALA A 394 9.46 -9.75 -7.54
N ARG A 395 10.73 -9.82 -7.14
CA ARG A 395 11.16 -10.26 -5.80
C ARG A 395 10.60 -9.34 -4.71
N GLU A 396 10.65 -8.02 -4.90
CA GLU A 396 10.13 -7.04 -3.94
C GLU A 396 8.59 -7.14 -3.82
N PHE A 397 7.88 -7.23 -4.93
CA PHE A 397 6.43 -7.46 -4.90
C PHE A 397 6.06 -8.83 -4.31
N ASN A 398 6.88 -9.86 -4.47
CA ASN A 398 6.71 -11.14 -3.80
C ASN A 398 6.94 -11.04 -2.29
N ARG A 399 7.87 -10.19 -1.84
CA ARG A 399 8.07 -9.89 -0.41
C ARG A 399 6.82 -9.26 0.17
N GLU A 400 6.25 -8.28 -0.53
CA GLU A 400 4.98 -7.65 -0.16
C GLU A 400 3.82 -8.64 -0.17
N PHE A 401 3.69 -9.47 -1.20
CA PHE A 401 2.68 -10.53 -1.24
C PHE A 401 2.77 -11.44 -0.02
N ARG A 402 3.98 -11.90 0.34
CA ARG A 402 4.18 -12.75 1.52
C ARG A 402 3.81 -12.04 2.82
N ARG A 403 4.12 -10.75 2.96
CA ARG A 403 3.71 -9.93 4.11
C ARG A 403 2.19 -9.91 4.25
N CYS A 404 1.50 -9.55 3.18
CA CYS A 404 0.04 -9.49 3.17
C CYS A 404 -0.61 -10.87 3.38
N TRP A 405 -0.01 -11.93 2.83
CA TRP A 405 -0.52 -13.30 2.90
C TRP A 405 -0.38 -13.95 4.28
N ARG A 406 0.73 -13.71 5.01
CA ARG A 406 1.04 -14.37 6.30
C ARG A 406 -0.02 -14.12 7.38
N GLY A 407 -0.63 -12.95 7.42
CA GLY A 407 -1.64 -12.57 8.42
C GLY A 407 -3.06 -13.07 8.12
N THR A 408 -3.25 -13.94 7.13
CA THR A 408 -4.57 -14.34 6.63
C THR A 408 -4.87 -15.82 6.86
N LYS A 409 -6.17 -16.15 6.99
CA LYS A 409 -6.66 -17.55 7.00
C LYS A 409 -7.13 -17.94 5.61
N GLY A 410 -7.15 -19.25 5.31
CA GLY A 410 -7.76 -19.77 4.09
C GLY A 410 -9.24 -19.38 4.04
N TYR A 411 -9.76 -19.18 2.82
CA TYR A 411 -11.15 -18.68 2.61
C TYR A 411 -12.12 -19.78 2.19
N LEU A 412 -11.66 -20.88 1.62
CA LEU A 412 -12.46 -22.08 1.28
C LEU A 412 -11.58 -23.29 1.41
#